data_e308cf63cd9fafec4c576501b7953f48
#
_entry.id   e308cf63cd9fafec4c576501b7953f48
#
_cell.length_a   1.000
_cell.length_b   1.000
_cell.length_c   1.000
_cell.angle_alpha   90.00
_cell.angle_beta   90.00
_cell.angle_gamma   90.00
#
_symmetry.space_group_name_H-M   'P 1'
#
loop_
_entity.id
_entity.type
_entity.pdbx_description
1 polymer ?
#
loop_
_entity_poly.entity_id
_entity_poly.type
_entity_poly.pdbx_seq_one_letter_code
_entity_poly.pdbx_strand_id
1 'polypeptide(L)'
;YGAGTHYSVDKNERKINYWGYTGGFYFAPKASYSSIASKHPGVFRDYTVEFKNMVKELHRNGIEVVMEMFFTDESTGFILQCVRYWVTEYHIDGVHVYCDESALKALSQDALLADTKIITVYWNGKTGTKKHMANYNNDFQNIARRLLKGDENMLGEFAAISRKNEANSASINYIAN
;
A
#
# COMPACT_ATOMS: atom_id res chain seq x y z
N TYR A 1 7.87 -4.16 4.16
CA TYR A 1 8.33 -5.15 3.20
C TYR A 1 9.77 -5.51 3.47
N GLY A 2 9.98 -6.68 4.05
CA GLY A 2 11.30 -7.23 4.32
C GLY A 2 11.97 -7.85 3.10
N ALA A 3 11.64 -7.39 1.90
CA ALA A 3 12.25 -7.91 0.70
C ALA A 3 13.74 -7.63 0.71
N GLY A 4 14.53 -8.67 0.91
CA GLY A 4 15.93 -8.63 0.52
C GLY A 4 16.02 -8.12 -0.93
N THR A 5 17.10 -7.44 -1.26
CA THR A 5 17.47 -7.20 -2.66
C THR A 5 17.70 -8.56 -3.31
N HIS A 6 16.62 -9.23 -3.73
CA HIS A 6 16.76 -10.37 -4.60
C HIS A 6 17.14 -9.83 -5.98
N TYR A 7 18.42 -9.98 -6.29
CA TYR A 7 18.86 -9.94 -7.66
C TYR A 7 18.21 -11.15 -8.34
N SER A 8 17.14 -10.97 -9.09
CA SER A 8 16.75 -11.97 -10.06
C SER A 8 17.84 -11.98 -11.12
N VAL A 9 18.77 -12.91 -10.98
CA VAL A 9 19.80 -13.13 -11.98
C VAL A 9 19.14 -13.88 -13.14
N ASP A 10 18.50 -13.15 -14.02
CA ASP A 10 18.33 -13.63 -15.38
C ASP A 10 19.75 -13.68 -15.97
N LYS A 11 20.15 -14.84 -16.53
CA LYS A 11 21.54 -15.13 -16.91
C LYS A 11 22.18 -14.12 -17.87
N ASN A 12 21.41 -13.18 -18.43
CA ASN A 12 21.85 -12.20 -19.41
C ASN A 12 21.67 -10.73 -19.04
N GLU A 13 20.92 -10.38 -18.01
CA GLU A 13 20.79 -9.00 -17.54
C GLU A 13 20.63 -8.97 -16.01
N ARG A 14 21.51 -8.27 -15.30
CA ARG A 14 21.36 -8.00 -13.87
C ARG A 14 20.26 -6.96 -13.66
N LYS A 15 19.00 -7.40 -13.65
CA LYS A 15 17.87 -6.53 -13.30
C LYS A 15 17.76 -6.47 -11.78
N ILE A 16 17.85 -5.26 -11.24
CA ILE A 16 17.57 -5.01 -9.83
C ILE A 16 16.04 -5.04 -9.66
N ASN A 17 15.52 -5.83 -8.73
CA ASN A 17 14.13 -5.74 -8.32
C ASN A 17 13.94 -4.44 -7.52
N TYR A 18 13.69 -3.36 -8.24
CA TYR A 18 13.61 -2.01 -7.69
C TYR A 18 12.47 -1.88 -6.68
N TRP A 19 11.31 -2.45 -6.99
CA TRP A 19 10.13 -2.35 -6.14
C TRP A 19 10.14 -3.32 -4.96
N GLY A 20 10.93 -4.38 -5.03
CA GLY A 20 11.09 -5.33 -3.93
C GLY A 20 9.88 -6.23 -3.68
N TYR A 21 8.96 -6.37 -4.64
CA TYR A 21 7.83 -7.28 -4.54
C TYR A 21 8.30 -8.73 -4.66
N THR A 22 8.70 -9.29 -3.53
CA THR A 22 9.06 -10.70 -3.41
C THR A 22 8.28 -11.32 -2.27
N GLY A 23 7.79 -12.55 -2.44
CA GLY A 23 7.16 -13.30 -1.37
C GLY A 23 8.11 -13.53 -0.19
N GLY A 24 7.55 -13.59 1.03
CA GLY A 24 8.29 -13.82 2.26
C GLY A 24 8.60 -12.55 3.07
N PHE A 25 8.99 -12.75 4.31
CA PHE A 25 9.35 -11.68 5.26
C PHE A 25 8.27 -10.62 5.53
N TYR A 26 7.00 -11.02 5.44
CA TYR A 26 5.85 -10.11 5.58
C TYR A 26 5.72 -9.42 6.95
N PHE A 27 6.38 -9.94 7.99
CA PHE A 27 6.30 -9.46 9.37
C PHE A 27 7.55 -8.71 9.85
N ALA A 28 8.48 -8.38 8.95
CA ALA A 28 9.74 -7.75 9.35
C ALA A 28 10.08 -6.53 8.51
N PRO A 29 10.54 -5.42 9.12
CA PRO A 29 11.13 -4.31 8.39
C PRO A 29 12.39 -4.74 7.64
N LYS A 30 12.65 -4.10 6.51
CA LYS A 30 13.85 -4.38 5.72
C LYS A 30 15.10 -3.81 6.38
N ALA A 31 15.94 -4.68 6.94
CA ALA A 31 17.13 -4.30 7.66
C ALA A 31 18.10 -3.40 6.85
N SER A 32 18.19 -3.59 5.52
CA SER A 32 19.08 -2.79 4.68
C SER A 32 18.69 -1.31 4.56
N TYR A 33 17.49 -0.93 4.96
CA TYR A 33 17.04 0.47 5.02
C TYR A 33 17.35 1.14 6.35
N SER A 34 17.79 0.36 7.34
CA SER A 34 18.19 0.90 8.63
C SER A 34 19.48 1.72 8.49
N SER A 35 19.52 2.88 9.14
CA SER A 35 20.71 3.73 9.23
C SER A 35 21.86 3.03 9.95
N ILE A 36 21.56 2.05 10.78
CA ILE A 36 22.50 1.28 11.59
C ILE A 36 23.18 0.20 10.76
N ALA A 37 22.45 -0.45 9.85
CA ALA A 37 22.99 -1.50 8.97
C ALA A 37 24.13 -0.98 8.08
N SER A 38 24.02 0.28 7.64
CA SER A 38 25.04 0.92 6.81
C SER A 38 26.32 1.29 7.57
N LYS A 39 26.21 1.59 8.88
CA LYS A 39 27.32 2.06 9.71
C LYS A 39 28.08 0.94 10.45
N HIS A 40 27.39 -0.16 10.73
CA HIS A 40 27.93 -1.26 11.54
C HIS A 40 27.53 -2.63 10.97
N PRO A 41 28.13 -3.08 9.85
CA PRO A 41 27.83 -4.40 9.29
C PRO A 41 28.17 -5.50 10.32
N GLY A 42 27.21 -6.42 10.52
CA GLY A 42 27.41 -7.58 11.42
C GLY A 42 27.04 -7.35 12.88
N VAL A 43 26.62 -6.16 13.28
CA VAL A 43 26.06 -5.92 14.62
C VAL A 43 24.56 -6.22 14.59
N PHE A 44 24.14 -7.20 15.38
CA PHE A 44 22.73 -7.50 15.56
C PHE A 44 22.08 -6.33 16.33
N ARG A 45 21.21 -5.58 15.67
CA ARG A 45 20.44 -4.49 16.29
C ARG A 45 18.98 -4.62 15.92
N ASP A 46 18.14 -4.10 16.80
CA ASP A 46 16.70 -4.15 16.63
C ASP A 46 16.25 -3.07 15.61
N TYR A 47 16.19 -3.46 14.35
CA TYR A 47 15.68 -2.60 13.24
C TYR A 47 14.20 -2.23 13.42
N THR A 48 13.47 -2.98 14.25
CA THR A 48 12.06 -2.73 14.52
C THR A 48 11.88 -1.43 15.30
N VAL A 49 12.77 -1.16 16.25
CA VAL A 49 12.78 0.10 17.04
C VAL A 49 13.00 1.31 16.15
N GLU A 50 13.92 1.23 15.18
CA GLU A 50 14.18 2.32 14.25
C GLU A 50 12.96 2.62 13.38
N PHE A 51 12.28 1.60 12.87
CA PHE A 51 11.06 1.75 12.11
C PHE A 51 9.93 2.36 12.96
N LYS A 52 9.73 1.87 14.20
CA LYS A 52 8.75 2.43 15.14
C LYS A 52 9.03 3.91 15.44
N ASN A 53 10.28 4.28 15.62
CA ASN A 53 10.67 5.67 15.85
C ASN A 53 10.39 6.55 14.62
N MET A 54 10.59 6.03 13.42
CA MET A 54 10.24 6.73 12.18
C MET A 54 8.73 7.00 12.11
N VAL A 55 7.90 5.98 12.34
CA VAL A 55 6.43 6.13 12.37
C VAL A 55 6.02 7.16 13.41
N LYS A 56 6.55 7.05 14.63
CA LYS A 56 6.27 7.99 15.73
C LYS A 56 6.62 9.43 15.38
N GLU A 57 7.75 9.64 14.70
CA GLU A 57 8.17 10.99 14.31
C GLU A 57 7.30 11.55 13.19
N LEU A 58 6.89 10.73 12.23
CA LEU A 58 5.93 11.12 11.20
C LEU A 58 4.59 11.54 11.83
N HIS A 59 4.07 10.76 12.78
CA HIS A 59 2.83 11.08 13.51
C HIS A 59 2.94 12.39 14.30
N ARG A 60 4.08 12.68 14.94
CA ARG A 60 4.30 13.96 15.61
C ARG A 60 4.20 15.17 14.69
N ASN A 61 4.49 14.95 13.42
CA ASN A 61 4.40 15.98 12.39
C ASN A 61 3.07 15.93 11.60
N GLY A 62 2.08 15.15 12.06
CA GLY A 62 0.76 15.04 11.43
C GLY A 62 0.77 14.26 10.11
N ILE A 63 1.77 13.41 9.89
CA ILE A 63 1.91 12.61 8.67
C ILE A 63 1.53 11.16 8.97
N GLU A 64 0.56 10.64 8.24
CA GLU A 64 0.13 9.25 8.31
C GLU A 64 1.06 8.34 7.50
N VAL A 65 1.18 7.09 7.95
CA VAL A 65 2.01 6.07 7.30
C VAL A 65 1.12 5.01 6.67
N VAL A 66 1.16 4.91 5.35
CA VAL A 66 0.47 3.87 4.58
C VAL A 66 1.51 2.91 4.00
N MET A 67 1.36 1.63 4.28
CA MET A 67 2.30 0.61 3.82
C MET A 67 1.73 -0.16 2.63
N GLU A 68 2.53 -0.29 1.57
CA GLU A 68 2.15 -1.10 0.41
C GLU A 68 2.49 -2.57 0.67
N MET A 69 1.53 -3.46 0.41
CA MET A 69 1.64 -4.92 0.58
C MET A 69 1.14 -5.65 -0.64
N PHE A 70 1.92 -6.60 -1.11
CA PHE A 70 1.60 -7.40 -2.27
C PHE A 70 1.56 -8.89 -1.90
N PHE A 71 0.38 -9.49 -2.03
CA PHE A 71 0.13 -10.89 -1.76
C PHE A 71 -0.30 -11.59 -3.05
N THR A 72 0.26 -12.75 -3.33
CA THR A 72 -0.04 -13.55 -4.54
C THR A 72 -0.85 -14.80 -4.22
N ASP A 73 -0.33 -15.65 -3.35
CA ASP A 73 -0.87 -16.96 -3.06
C ASP A 73 -1.11 -17.21 -1.55
N GLU A 74 -0.97 -16.16 -0.73
CA GLU A 74 -1.13 -16.25 0.71
C GLU A 74 -2.61 -16.40 1.08
N SER A 75 -2.88 -17.22 2.10
CA SER A 75 -4.25 -17.44 2.57
C SER A 75 -4.84 -16.16 3.18
N THR A 76 -6.16 -16.00 3.08
CA THR A 76 -6.91 -14.90 3.72
C THR A 76 -6.55 -14.71 5.20
N GLY A 77 -6.42 -15.81 5.95
CA GLY A 77 -6.03 -15.75 7.36
C GLY A 77 -4.63 -15.20 7.59
N PHE A 78 -3.67 -15.55 6.72
CA PHE A 78 -2.31 -15.04 6.77
C PHE A 78 -2.28 -13.53 6.46
N ILE A 79 -2.97 -13.10 5.40
CA ILE A 79 -3.07 -11.69 4.99
C ILE A 79 -3.65 -10.85 6.14
N LEU A 80 -4.75 -11.33 6.74
CA LEU A 80 -5.40 -10.65 7.86
C LEU A 80 -4.45 -10.51 9.06
N GLN A 81 -3.75 -11.58 9.44
CA GLN A 81 -2.75 -11.53 10.51
C GLN A 81 -1.61 -10.56 10.21
N CYS A 82 -1.14 -10.55 8.97
CA CYS A 82 -0.07 -9.65 8.54
C CYS A 82 -0.48 -8.18 8.69
N VAL A 83 -1.65 -7.80 8.17
CA VAL A 83 -2.14 -6.42 8.26
C VAL A 83 -2.37 -6.02 9.72
N ARG A 84 -3.02 -6.87 10.51
CA ARG A 84 -3.21 -6.63 11.96
C ARG A 84 -1.88 -6.40 12.68
N TYR A 85 -0.87 -7.23 12.39
CA TYR A 85 0.45 -7.11 12.99
C TYR A 85 1.07 -5.73 12.75
N TRP A 86 1.06 -5.25 11.51
CA TRP A 86 1.63 -3.95 11.19
C TRP A 86 0.86 -2.79 11.84
N VAL A 87 -0.46 -2.88 11.89
CA VAL A 87 -1.30 -1.88 12.54
C VAL A 87 -1.07 -1.88 14.06
N THR A 88 -1.03 -3.05 14.70
CA THR A 88 -0.90 -3.11 16.17
C THR A 88 0.51 -2.91 16.67
N GLU A 89 1.50 -3.44 15.95
CA GLU A 89 2.90 -3.42 16.39
C GLU A 89 3.62 -2.13 15.98
N TYR A 90 3.32 -1.60 14.81
CA TYR A 90 4.01 -0.43 14.25
C TYR A 90 3.14 0.82 14.17
N HIS A 91 1.84 0.71 14.49
CA HIS A 91 0.88 1.81 14.45
C HIS A 91 0.80 2.51 13.10
N ILE A 92 0.89 1.75 12.00
CA ILE A 92 0.64 2.31 10.66
C ILE A 92 -0.84 2.67 10.52
N ASP A 93 -1.15 3.72 9.75
CA ASP A 93 -2.50 4.28 9.61
C ASP A 93 -3.29 3.62 8.48
N GLY A 94 -2.60 2.95 7.59
CA GLY A 94 -3.25 2.28 6.47
C GLY A 94 -2.36 1.32 5.72
N VAL A 95 -2.99 0.60 4.82
CA VAL A 95 -2.32 -0.31 3.88
C VAL A 95 -2.84 -0.08 2.45
N HIS A 96 -1.93 -0.09 1.49
CA HIS A 96 -2.24 -0.29 0.09
C HIS A 96 -2.01 -1.76 -0.22
N VAL A 97 -3.08 -2.52 -0.44
CA VAL A 97 -2.99 -3.98 -0.50
C VAL A 97 -3.40 -4.52 -1.86
N TYR A 98 -2.56 -5.41 -2.39
CA TYR A 98 -2.85 -6.24 -3.54
C TYR A 98 -3.10 -7.67 -3.04
N CYS A 99 -4.34 -8.13 -3.10
CA CYS A 99 -4.75 -9.48 -2.71
C CYS A 99 -6.08 -9.84 -3.40
N ASP A 100 -6.56 -11.06 -3.17
CA ASP A 100 -7.84 -11.51 -3.70
C ASP A 100 -9.06 -10.86 -3.03
N GLU A 101 -10.23 -11.01 -3.64
CA GLU A 101 -11.49 -10.43 -3.15
C GLU A 101 -11.91 -10.99 -1.78
N SER A 102 -11.58 -12.26 -1.48
CA SER A 102 -11.92 -12.88 -0.20
C SER A 102 -11.15 -12.26 0.95
N ALA A 103 -9.87 -11.99 0.74
CA ALA A 103 -9.02 -11.29 1.69
C ALA A 103 -9.46 -9.83 1.89
N LEU A 104 -9.79 -9.11 0.79
CA LEU A 104 -10.33 -7.74 0.88
C LEU A 104 -11.62 -7.69 1.69
N LYS A 105 -12.51 -8.65 1.48
CA LYS A 105 -13.74 -8.77 2.24
C LYS A 105 -13.47 -9.00 3.73
N ALA A 106 -12.54 -9.90 4.07
CA ALA A 106 -12.15 -10.16 5.46
C ALA A 106 -11.54 -8.91 6.11
N LEU A 107 -10.61 -8.23 5.43
CA LEU A 107 -10.01 -6.98 5.89
C LEU A 107 -11.07 -5.89 6.12
N SER A 108 -12.04 -5.73 5.21
CA SER A 108 -13.10 -4.73 5.33
C SER A 108 -14.05 -4.95 6.50
N GLN A 109 -14.15 -6.19 6.99
CA GLN A 109 -15.06 -6.58 8.07
C GLN A 109 -14.36 -6.71 9.41
N ASP A 110 -13.05 -6.58 9.44
CA ASP A 110 -12.27 -6.76 10.64
C ASP A 110 -12.46 -5.60 11.63
N ALA A 111 -12.85 -5.93 12.87
CA ALA A 111 -13.11 -4.93 13.90
C ALA A 111 -11.85 -4.17 14.34
N LEU A 112 -10.68 -4.84 14.35
CA LEU A 112 -9.40 -4.21 14.69
C LEU A 112 -8.97 -3.20 13.64
N LEU A 113 -9.35 -3.44 12.38
CA LEU A 113 -8.99 -2.61 11.24
C LEU A 113 -10.07 -1.56 10.88
N ALA A 114 -11.09 -1.38 11.72
CA ALA A 114 -12.22 -0.50 11.42
C ALA A 114 -11.81 0.96 11.15
N ASP A 115 -10.74 1.44 11.77
CA ASP A 115 -10.19 2.79 11.62
C ASP A 115 -8.93 2.81 10.73
N THR A 116 -8.50 1.66 10.19
CA THR A 116 -7.33 1.55 9.31
C THR A 116 -7.72 1.84 7.87
N LYS A 117 -7.01 2.71 7.18
CA LYS A 117 -7.22 2.98 5.75
C LYS A 117 -6.79 1.78 4.91
N ILE A 118 -7.71 1.22 4.14
CA ILE A 118 -7.42 0.10 3.24
C ILE A 118 -7.61 0.58 1.80
N ILE A 119 -6.50 0.72 1.10
CA ILE A 119 -6.45 1.17 -0.29
C ILE A 119 -6.22 -0.04 -1.18
N THR A 120 -6.98 -0.15 -2.25
CA THR A 120 -6.86 -1.25 -3.21
C THR A 120 -7.18 -0.79 -4.64
N VAL A 121 -6.90 -1.64 -5.62
CA VAL A 121 -7.21 -1.37 -7.02
C VAL A 121 -8.63 -1.82 -7.39
N TYR A 122 -9.19 -2.82 -6.69
CA TYR A 122 -10.45 -3.48 -7.06
C TYR A 122 -11.39 -3.71 -5.88
N TRP A 123 -11.94 -2.66 -5.30
CA TRP A 123 -13.01 -2.81 -4.32
C TRP A 123 -14.36 -2.53 -4.97
N ASN A 124 -15.25 -3.53 -5.03
CA ASN A 124 -16.56 -3.37 -5.66
C ASN A 124 -17.68 -2.91 -4.71
N GLY A 125 -17.39 -2.75 -3.43
CA GLY A 125 -18.26 -2.12 -2.44
C GLY A 125 -19.56 -2.84 -2.11
N LYS A 126 -19.77 -4.09 -2.54
CA LYS A 126 -21.06 -4.80 -2.37
C LYS A 126 -21.43 -5.15 -0.92
N THR A 127 -20.53 -4.96 0.04
CA THR A 127 -20.70 -5.36 1.45
C THR A 127 -20.95 -4.19 2.42
N GLY A 128 -21.72 -3.19 1.99
CA GLY A 128 -22.08 -2.04 2.82
C GLY A 128 -21.05 -0.89 2.78
N THR A 129 -21.47 0.26 3.31
CA THR A 129 -20.60 1.46 3.37
C THR A 129 -19.44 1.23 4.31
N LYS A 130 -18.24 1.06 3.77
CA LYS A 130 -17.00 0.94 4.51
C LYS A 130 -16.15 2.18 4.30
N LYS A 131 -16.26 3.16 5.20
CA LYS A 131 -15.59 4.46 5.10
C LYS A 131 -14.06 4.39 5.07
N HIS A 132 -13.48 3.28 5.56
CA HIS A 132 -12.04 3.07 5.58
C HIS A 132 -11.49 2.39 4.31
N MET A 133 -12.38 1.99 3.37
CA MET A 133 -11.98 1.40 2.09
C MET A 133 -11.83 2.48 1.02
N ALA A 134 -10.76 2.41 0.23
CA ALA A 134 -10.50 3.32 -0.87
C ALA A 134 -10.00 2.60 -2.12
N ASN A 135 -10.35 3.13 -3.29
CA ASN A 135 -9.88 2.66 -4.58
C ASN A 135 -9.06 3.73 -5.30
N TYR A 136 -8.03 3.32 -6.03
CA TYR A 136 -7.41 4.18 -7.02
C TYR A 136 -8.33 4.39 -8.22
N ASN A 137 -8.49 5.65 -8.63
CA ASN A 137 -9.32 6.03 -9.77
C ASN A 137 -8.48 6.08 -11.05
N ASN A 138 -8.34 4.94 -11.71
CA ASN A 138 -7.59 4.82 -12.97
C ASN A 138 -8.23 5.64 -14.12
N ASP A 139 -9.55 5.77 -14.12
CA ASP A 139 -10.25 6.58 -15.12
C ASP A 139 -9.86 8.05 -14.98
N PHE A 140 -9.75 8.54 -13.74
CA PHE A 140 -9.28 9.90 -13.48
C PHE A 140 -7.86 10.11 -14.05
N GLN A 141 -6.94 9.17 -13.80
CA GLN A 141 -5.58 9.23 -14.32
C GLN A 141 -5.58 9.34 -15.86
N ASN A 142 -6.33 8.48 -16.52
CA ASN A 142 -6.37 8.42 -17.98
C ASN A 142 -6.97 9.71 -18.58
N ILE A 143 -8.09 10.19 -18.03
CA ILE A 143 -8.77 11.41 -18.50
C ILE A 143 -7.89 12.64 -18.23
N ALA A 144 -7.29 12.73 -17.03
CA ALA A 144 -6.40 13.84 -16.68
C ALA A 144 -5.18 13.90 -17.60
N ARG A 145 -4.55 12.76 -17.89
CA ARG A 145 -3.40 12.69 -18.82
C ARG A 145 -3.79 13.09 -20.26
N ARG A 146 -4.96 12.69 -20.74
CA ARG A 146 -5.49 13.09 -22.04
C ARG A 146 -5.79 14.58 -22.11
N LEU A 147 -6.39 15.15 -21.04
CA LEU A 147 -6.60 16.59 -20.94
C LEU A 147 -5.28 17.37 -20.99
N LEU A 148 -4.28 16.93 -20.21
CA LEU A 148 -2.96 17.57 -20.20
C LEU A 148 -2.21 17.46 -21.52
N LYS A 149 -2.48 16.41 -22.30
CA LYS A 149 -1.96 16.24 -23.66
C LYS A 149 -2.61 17.18 -24.68
N GLY A 150 -3.77 17.77 -24.35
CA GLY A 150 -4.53 18.59 -25.27
C GLY A 150 -5.49 17.81 -26.18
N ASP A 151 -5.87 16.59 -25.81
CA ASP A 151 -6.89 15.83 -26.54
C ASP A 151 -8.22 16.58 -26.53
N GLU A 152 -8.94 16.56 -27.65
CA GLU A 152 -10.20 17.30 -27.80
C GLU A 152 -11.30 16.74 -26.86
N ASN A 153 -12.20 17.64 -26.43
CA ASN A 153 -13.40 17.34 -25.65
C ASN A 153 -13.16 16.73 -24.24
N MET A 154 -11.93 16.76 -23.72
CA MET A 154 -11.62 16.16 -22.41
C MET A 154 -12.06 16.98 -21.21
N LEU A 155 -12.36 18.28 -21.37
CA LEU A 155 -12.72 19.15 -20.24
C LEU A 155 -14.03 18.69 -19.56
N GLY A 156 -15.03 18.32 -20.32
CA GLY A 156 -16.31 17.79 -19.80
C GLY A 156 -16.13 16.45 -19.08
N GLU A 157 -15.35 15.54 -19.66
CA GLU A 157 -15.03 14.24 -19.05
C GLU A 157 -14.24 14.41 -17.76
N PHE A 158 -13.26 15.32 -17.74
CA PHE A 158 -12.46 15.62 -16.55
C PHE A 158 -13.32 16.21 -15.42
N ALA A 159 -14.24 17.15 -15.75
CA ALA A 159 -15.16 17.72 -14.79
C ALA A 159 -16.12 16.69 -14.20
N ALA A 160 -16.58 15.74 -15.02
CA ALA A 160 -17.46 14.65 -14.58
C ALA A 160 -16.74 13.67 -13.66
N ILE A 161 -15.53 13.21 -14.06
CA ILE A 161 -14.76 12.23 -13.24
C ILE A 161 -14.26 12.83 -11.94
N SER A 162 -13.93 14.13 -11.92
CA SER A 162 -13.48 14.85 -10.71
C SER A 162 -14.58 14.95 -9.63
N ARG A 163 -15.85 14.87 -10.03
CA ARG A 163 -17.00 14.91 -9.14
C ARG A 163 -17.57 13.53 -8.81
N LYS A 164 -17.02 12.48 -9.42
CA LYS A 164 -17.49 11.11 -9.20
C LYS A 164 -17.17 10.69 -7.77
N ASN A 165 -18.23 10.48 -6.98
CA ASN A 165 -18.15 9.86 -5.66
C ASN A 165 -18.70 8.45 -5.73
N GLU A 166 -17.96 7.50 -5.21
CA GLU A 166 -18.45 6.14 -5.06
C GLU A 166 -19.27 6.00 -3.75
N ALA A 167 -20.42 5.33 -3.83
CA ALA A 167 -21.33 5.24 -2.67
C ALA A 167 -20.74 4.45 -1.49
N ASN A 168 -19.80 3.55 -1.76
CA ASN A 168 -19.38 2.52 -0.80
C ASN A 168 -17.87 2.52 -0.48
N SER A 169 -17.10 3.42 -1.07
CA SER A 169 -15.66 3.57 -0.83
C SER A 169 -15.19 4.98 -1.16
N ALA A 170 -14.05 5.36 -0.63
CA ALA A 170 -13.37 6.57 -1.07
C ALA A 170 -12.69 6.34 -2.43
N SER A 171 -12.62 7.38 -3.26
CA SER A 171 -11.92 7.35 -4.53
C SER A 171 -10.67 8.22 -4.45
N ILE A 172 -9.51 7.64 -4.77
CA ILE A 172 -8.23 8.35 -4.77
C ILE A 172 -7.90 8.74 -6.20
N ASN A 173 -8.02 10.03 -6.49
CA ASN A 173 -7.63 10.60 -7.78
C ASN A 173 -6.12 10.81 -7.83
N TYR A 174 -5.47 10.33 -8.88
CA TYR A 174 -4.03 10.45 -9.09
C TYR A 174 -3.71 10.65 -10.56
N ILE A 175 -2.53 11.20 -10.87
CA ILE A 175 -2.10 11.49 -12.25
C ILE A 175 -0.83 10.71 -12.61
N ALA A 176 0.05 10.52 -11.63
CA ALA A 176 1.32 9.82 -11.79
C ALA A 176 1.40 8.62 -10.83
N ASN A 177 2.08 7.57 -11.25
CA ASN A 177 2.43 6.38 -10.49
C ASN A 177 3.86 5.95 -10.84
#